data_5b5bc2c654656d2ed5f9ca6969a6f55d
#
_entry.id   5b5bc2c654656d2ed5f9ca6969a6f55d
#
_cell.length_a   1.000
_cell.length_b   1.000
_cell.length_c   1.000
_cell.angle_alpha   90.00
_cell.angle_beta   90.00
_cell.angle_gamma   90.00
#
_symmetry.space_group_name_H-M   'P 1'
#
loop_
_entity.id
_entity.type
_entity.pdbx_description
1 polymer ?
#
loop_
_entity_poly.entity_id
_entity_poly.type
_entity_poly.pdbx_seq_one_letter_code
_entity_poly.pdbx_strand_id
1 'polypeptide(L)'
;EGRPTEKAILTSRLIDRPLRPLFPKGMRNDVSVVATVLSNDNDCSAEIPAMIGSSIALCVSEIPFAGPTGSVVVGLIDDEFVLNPTVEQREKSDLHLTVSGTKDAIMMVEAGAKEVSEEKMLQAILYAHEEIKKLVAFQEGIIAEIGKEKREFPLVAVGEGGCAAV
;
A
#
# COMPACT_ATOMS: atom_id res chain seq x y z
N GLU A 1 13.73 -22.81 -6.01
CA GLU A 1 12.55 -23.69 -6.08
C GLU A 1 12.14 -24.12 -4.69
N GLY A 2 10.85 -24.11 -4.39
CA GLY A 2 10.32 -24.48 -3.09
C GLY A 2 9.17 -23.57 -2.64
N ARG A 3 8.88 -23.59 -1.35
CA ARG A 3 7.85 -22.72 -0.76
C ARG A 3 8.35 -21.28 -0.64
N PRO A 4 7.47 -20.28 -0.80
CA PRO A 4 7.83 -18.89 -0.52
C PRO A 4 8.40 -18.74 0.90
N THR A 5 9.37 -17.84 1.06
CA THR A 5 9.89 -17.48 2.39
C THR A 5 8.81 -16.77 3.21
N GLU A 6 8.92 -16.81 4.53
CA GLU A 6 8.01 -16.07 5.42
C GLU A 6 7.99 -14.56 5.08
N LYS A 7 9.16 -13.98 4.81
CA LYS A 7 9.27 -12.59 4.36
C LYS A 7 8.49 -12.34 3.06
N ALA A 8 8.58 -13.24 2.08
CA ALA A 8 7.83 -13.10 0.83
C ALA A 8 6.32 -13.15 1.05
N ILE A 9 5.85 -14.00 1.97
CA ILE A 9 4.42 -14.08 2.34
C ILE A 9 3.96 -12.79 3.00
N LEU A 10 4.74 -12.26 3.95
CA LEU A 10 4.41 -11.00 4.64
C LEU A 10 4.41 -9.82 3.66
N THR A 11 5.39 -9.72 2.77
CA THR A 11 5.45 -8.68 1.73
C THR A 11 4.25 -8.75 0.78
N SER A 12 3.86 -9.95 0.37
CA SER A 12 2.68 -10.14 -0.46
C SER A 12 1.40 -9.63 0.24
N ARG A 13 1.27 -9.84 1.54
CA ARG A 13 0.16 -9.30 2.34
C ARG A 13 0.21 -7.78 2.47
N LEU A 14 1.40 -7.17 2.60
CA LEU A 14 1.55 -5.72 2.59
C LEU A 14 1.07 -5.10 1.27
N ILE A 15 1.32 -5.76 0.15
CA ILE A 15 0.85 -5.32 -1.18
C ILE A 15 -0.67 -5.50 -1.31
N ASP A 16 -1.19 -6.67 -0.95
CA ASP A 16 -2.61 -7.02 -1.14
C ASP A 16 -3.56 -6.19 -0.28
N ARG A 17 -3.24 -5.96 0.99
CA ARG A 17 -4.14 -5.32 1.97
C ARG A 17 -4.62 -3.93 1.56
N PRO A 18 -3.79 -2.99 1.08
CA PRO A 18 -4.24 -1.67 0.64
C PRO A 18 -4.93 -1.69 -0.72
N LEU A 19 -4.64 -2.66 -1.60
CA LEU A 19 -5.17 -2.72 -2.95
C LEU A 19 -6.55 -3.39 -3.01
N ARG A 20 -6.75 -4.46 -2.26
CA ARG A 20 -7.97 -5.28 -2.30
C ARG A 20 -9.27 -4.49 -2.14
N PRO A 21 -9.40 -3.54 -1.18
CA PRO A 21 -10.64 -2.79 -1.00
C PRO A 21 -10.98 -1.83 -2.14
N LEU A 22 -10.04 -1.54 -3.03
CA LEU A 22 -10.18 -0.59 -4.12
C LEU A 22 -10.68 -1.21 -5.43
N PHE A 23 -10.92 -2.52 -5.45
CA PHE A 23 -11.62 -3.17 -6.54
C PHE A 23 -13.14 -3.03 -6.40
N PRO A 24 -13.89 -3.01 -7.51
CA PRO A 24 -15.35 -2.90 -7.47
C PRO A 24 -15.99 -4.03 -6.63
N LYS A 25 -16.95 -3.66 -5.79
CA LYS A 25 -17.73 -4.64 -5.03
C LYS A 25 -18.48 -5.57 -6.00
N GLY A 26 -18.40 -6.88 -5.75
CA GLY A 26 -19.04 -7.87 -6.62
C GLY A 26 -18.19 -8.35 -7.79
N MET A 27 -17.01 -7.80 -8.02
CA MET A 27 -16.04 -8.34 -8.98
C MET A 27 -15.57 -9.72 -8.52
N ARG A 28 -15.70 -10.74 -9.38
CA ARG A 28 -15.33 -12.13 -9.11
C ARG A 28 -14.15 -12.63 -9.93
N ASN A 29 -13.64 -11.79 -10.82
CA ASN A 29 -12.49 -12.10 -11.64
C ASN A 29 -11.22 -12.15 -10.79
N ASP A 30 -10.38 -13.15 -11.02
CA ASP A 30 -9.08 -13.23 -10.38
C ASP A 30 -8.13 -12.15 -10.93
N VAL A 31 -7.44 -11.48 -10.03
CA VAL A 31 -6.39 -10.50 -10.35
C VAL A 31 -5.07 -11.00 -9.77
N SER A 32 -4.10 -11.21 -10.64
CA SER A 32 -2.75 -11.60 -10.23
C SER A 32 -1.79 -10.42 -10.38
N VAL A 33 -1.09 -10.10 -9.30
CA VAL A 33 -0.03 -9.07 -9.28
C VAL A 33 1.29 -9.76 -8.99
N VAL A 34 2.25 -9.60 -9.89
CA VAL A 34 3.59 -10.17 -9.74
C VAL A 34 4.61 -9.05 -9.68
N ALA A 35 5.29 -8.94 -8.55
CA ALA A 35 6.38 -7.98 -8.35
C ALA A 35 7.73 -8.72 -8.41
N THR A 36 8.52 -8.47 -9.46
CA THR A 36 9.83 -9.06 -9.65
C THR A 36 10.91 -8.05 -9.28
N VAL A 37 11.71 -8.37 -8.28
CA VAL A 37 12.85 -7.54 -7.85
C VAL A 37 14.04 -7.84 -8.76
N LEU A 38 14.45 -6.86 -9.55
CA LEU A 38 15.61 -6.98 -10.48
C LEU A 38 16.92 -6.50 -9.83
N SER A 39 16.82 -5.51 -8.95
CA SER A 39 17.96 -4.97 -8.20
C SER A 39 17.47 -4.48 -6.85
N ASN A 40 18.27 -4.61 -5.82
CA ASN A 40 17.96 -4.20 -4.47
C ASN A 40 19.18 -3.60 -3.79
N ASP A 41 18.96 -2.56 -3.02
CA ASP A 41 19.94 -1.97 -2.11
C ASP A 41 19.59 -2.40 -0.67
N ASN A 42 20.60 -2.64 0.15
CA ASN A 42 20.39 -3.04 1.54
C ASN A 42 19.67 -1.96 2.36
N ASP A 43 19.89 -0.69 2.04
CA ASP A 43 19.27 0.43 2.76
C ASP A 43 17.83 0.70 2.32
N CYS A 44 17.47 0.36 1.08
CA CYS A 44 16.13 0.57 0.54
C CYS A 44 15.40 -0.76 0.41
N SER A 45 14.41 -1.00 1.26
CA SER A 45 13.56 -2.20 1.15
C SER A 45 12.79 -2.22 -0.18
N ALA A 46 12.83 -3.36 -0.87
CA ALA A 46 12.08 -3.57 -2.12
C ALA A 46 10.54 -3.56 -1.92
N GLU A 47 10.06 -3.63 -0.69
CA GLU A 47 8.63 -3.71 -0.35
C GLU A 47 7.87 -2.44 -0.76
N ILE A 48 8.39 -1.26 -0.42
CA ILE A 48 7.75 0.02 -0.75
C ILE A 48 7.70 0.27 -2.26
N PRO A 49 8.78 0.12 -3.03
CA PRO A 49 8.71 0.16 -4.50
C PRO A 49 7.73 -0.84 -5.10
N ALA A 50 7.64 -2.06 -4.53
CA ALA A 50 6.69 -3.07 -4.99
C ALA A 50 5.23 -2.66 -4.74
N MET A 51 4.91 -2.06 -3.59
CA MET A 51 3.58 -1.53 -3.29
C MET A 51 3.19 -0.40 -4.24
N ILE A 52 4.08 0.56 -4.48
CA ILE A 52 3.86 1.69 -5.39
C ILE A 52 3.75 1.20 -6.84
N GLY A 53 4.66 0.32 -7.27
CA GLY A 53 4.67 -0.24 -8.61
C GLY A 53 3.42 -1.06 -8.92
N SER A 54 2.92 -1.84 -7.97
CA SER A 54 1.66 -2.58 -8.08
C SER A 54 0.46 -1.64 -8.24
N SER A 55 0.42 -0.55 -7.48
CA SER A 55 -0.61 0.49 -7.60
C SER A 55 -0.59 1.14 -8.98
N ILE A 56 0.58 1.57 -9.47
CA ILE A 56 0.73 2.17 -10.79
C ILE A 56 0.29 1.18 -11.88
N ALA A 57 0.76 -0.07 -11.81
CA ALA A 57 0.43 -1.10 -12.80
C ALA A 57 -1.08 -1.33 -12.92
N LEU A 58 -1.79 -1.39 -11.80
CA LEU A 58 -3.26 -1.50 -11.79
C LEU A 58 -3.92 -0.25 -12.35
N CYS A 59 -3.45 0.94 -11.97
CA CYS A 59 -4.04 2.20 -12.43
C CYS A 59 -3.85 2.44 -13.92
N VAL A 60 -2.70 2.10 -14.50
CA VAL A 60 -2.45 2.28 -15.95
C VAL A 60 -3.07 1.18 -16.80
N SER A 61 -3.42 0.03 -16.22
CA SER A 61 -4.06 -1.08 -16.90
C SER A 61 -5.54 -0.82 -17.17
N GLU A 62 -6.17 -1.69 -17.95
CA GLU A 62 -7.62 -1.70 -18.18
C GLU A 62 -8.43 -2.29 -17.02
N ILE A 63 -7.77 -2.78 -15.95
CA ILE A 63 -8.44 -3.35 -14.77
C ILE A 63 -9.14 -2.23 -13.99
N PRO A 64 -10.42 -2.39 -13.59
CA PRO A 64 -11.13 -1.42 -12.77
C PRO A 64 -10.53 -1.38 -11.36
N PHE A 65 -9.94 -0.26 -11.01
CA PHE A 65 -9.25 -0.05 -9.75
C PHE A 65 -9.38 1.42 -9.31
N ALA A 66 -9.80 1.65 -8.08
CA ALA A 66 -10.10 2.97 -7.54
C ALA A 66 -8.88 3.61 -6.81
N GLY A 67 -7.67 3.29 -7.25
CA GLY A 67 -6.43 3.93 -6.80
C GLY A 67 -6.14 5.25 -7.52
N PRO A 68 -4.90 5.77 -7.39
CA PRO A 68 -3.71 5.10 -6.87
C PRO A 68 -3.57 5.09 -5.34
N THR A 69 -2.68 4.23 -4.86
CA THR A 69 -2.22 4.22 -3.48
C THR A 69 -0.75 4.56 -3.37
N GLY A 70 -0.37 5.32 -2.34
CA GLY A 70 1.01 5.53 -1.94
C GLY A 70 1.33 4.72 -0.69
N SER A 71 2.61 4.42 -0.47
CA SER A 71 3.08 3.70 0.70
C SER A 71 4.42 4.24 1.16
N VAL A 72 4.57 4.39 2.46
CA VAL A 72 5.80 4.89 3.10
C VAL A 72 6.07 4.15 4.40
N VAL A 73 7.33 4.16 4.82
CA VAL A 73 7.75 3.76 6.17
C VAL A 73 8.16 4.99 6.95
N VAL A 74 7.69 5.12 8.18
CA VAL A 74 8.07 6.18 9.11
C VAL A 74 8.79 5.58 10.30
N GLY A 75 9.97 6.09 10.59
CA GLY A 75 10.72 5.85 11.82
C GLY A 75 10.63 7.03 12.79
N LEU A 76 10.98 6.80 14.04
CA LEU A 76 11.10 7.81 15.08
C LEU A 76 12.49 7.71 15.72
N ILE A 77 13.32 8.73 15.54
CA ILE A 77 14.71 8.79 16.05
C ILE A 77 14.88 10.13 16.74
N ASP A 78 15.33 10.13 17.97
CA ASP A 78 15.55 11.34 18.77
C ASP A 78 14.32 12.29 18.75
N ASP A 79 13.12 11.70 18.82
CA ASP A 79 11.82 12.39 18.78
C ASP A 79 11.46 13.04 17.42
N GLU A 80 12.24 12.81 16.36
CA GLU A 80 11.99 13.29 14.99
C GLU A 80 11.52 12.16 14.07
N PHE A 81 10.57 12.47 13.18
CA PHE A 81 10.09 11.51 12.18
C PHE A 81 11.04 11.43 11.00
N VAL A 82 11.41 10.21 10.62
CA VAL A 82 12.28 9.92 9.48
C VAL A 82 11.51 9.09 8.47
N LEU A 83 11.46 9.58 7.22
CA LEU A 83 10.80 8.89 6.12
C LEU A 83 11.72 7.84 5.52
N ASN A 84 11.23 6.61 5.33
CA ASN A 84 11.95 5.49 4.73
C ASN A 84 13.37 5.31 5.33
N PRO A 85 13.48 5.07 6.64
CA PRO A 85 14.75 5.03 7.34
C PRO A 85 15.69 3.95 6.77
N THR A 86 17.00 4.26 6.69
CA THR A 86 18.06 3.31 6.34
C THR A 86 18.19 2.20 7.38
N VAL A 87 19.01 1.16 7.11
CA VAL A 87 19.23 0.05 8.07
C VAL A 87 19.74 0.58 9.40
N GLU A 88 20.77 1.45 9.39
CA GLU A 88 21.31 2.04 10.62
C GLU A 88 20.29 2.89 11.38
N GLN A 89 19.47 3.63 10.66
CA GLN A 89 18.41 4.44 11.26
C GLN A 89 17.31 3.58 11.86
N ARG A 90 16.96 2.44 11.24
CA ARG A 90 15.97 1.49 11.78
C ARG A 90 16.40 0.85 13.08
N GLU A 91 17.69 0.57 13.26
CA GLU A 91 18.22 0.03 14.53
C GLU A 91 18.05 1.00 15.70
N LYS A 92 18.19 2.29 15.43
CA LYS A 92 18.07 3.38 16.43
C LYS A 92 16.61 3.84 16.61
N SER A 93 15.74 3.47 15.71
CA SER A 93 14.35 3.93 15.71
C SER A 93 13.50 3.24 16.78
N ASP A 94 12.68 4.00 17.46
CA ASP A 94 11.67 3.52 18.40
C ASP A 94 10.35 3.18 17.74
N LEU A 95 10.19 3.52 16.46
CA LEU A 95 9.01 3.26 15.66
C LEU A 95 9.38 2.69 14.30
N HIS A 96 8.69 1.65 13.89
CA HIS A 96 8.66 1.16 12.51
C HIS A 96 7.20 1.14 12.06
N LEU A 97 6.79 2.14 11.31
CA LEU A 97 5.40 2.35 10.92
C LEU A 97 5.29 2.32 9.40
N THR A 98 4.67 1.29 8.86
CA THR A 98 4.32 1.20 7.44
C THR A 98 2.90 1.69 7.24
N VAL A 99 2.72 2.71 6.42
CA VAL A 99 1.41 3.28 6.09
C VAL A 99 1.19 3.22 4.59
N SER A 100 0.00 2.81 4.21
CA SER A 100 -0.47 2.87 2.82
C SER A 100 -1.86 3.49 2.74
N GLY A 101 -2.09 4.32 1.74
CA GLY A 101 -3.37 4.98 1.57
C GLY A 101 -3.56 5.59 0.19
N THR A 102 -4.77 6.08 -0.01
CA THR A 102 -5.13 6.94 -1.13
C THR A 102 -4.91 8.41 -0.75
N LYS A 103 -5.24 9.32 -1.68
CA LYS A 103 -5.22 10.76 -1.42
C LYS A 103 -6.10 11.17 -0.22
N ASP A 104 -7.23 10.50 -0.04
CA ASP A 104 -8.28 10.91 0.88
C ASP A 104 -8.35 10.03 2.14
N ALA A 105 -7.78 8.83 2.11
CA ALA A 105 -7.93 7.86 3.19
C ALA A 105 -6.69 6.99 3.40
N ILE A 106 -6.43 6.66 4.65
CA ILE A 106 -5.44 5.65 5.04
C ILE A 106 -6.11 4.28 4.95
N MET A 107 -5.50 3.37 4.17
CA MET A 107 -6.04 2.05 3.88
C MET A 107 -5.43 0.96 4.75
N MET A 108 -4.16 1.13 5.13
CA MET A 108 -3.42 0.13 5.90
C MET A 108 -2.40 0.83 6.81
N VAL A 109 -2.31 0.33 8.03
CA VAL A 109 -1.28 0.66 9.00
C VAL A 109 -0.70 -0.62 9.56
N GLU A 110 0.62 -0.71 9.61
CA GLU A 110 1.34 -1.78 10.30
C GLU A 110 2.46 -1.16 11.12
N ALA A 111 2.45 -1.38 12.42
CA ALA A 111 3.37 -0.72 13.35
C ALA A 111 4.08 -1.71 14.26
N GLY A 112 5.38 -1.49 14.45
CA GLY A 112 6.17 -2.00 15.55
C GLY A 112 6.73 -0.81 16.33
N ALA A 113 6.48 -0.72 17.63
CA ALA A 113 6.90 0.41 18.45
C ALA A 113 7.49 -0.04 19.79
N LYS A 114 8.45 0.72 20.30
CA LYS A 114 9.03 0.57 21.64
C LYS A 114 8.42 1.64 22.55
N GLU A 115 7.27 1.34 23.15
CA GLU A 115 6.57 2.21 24.12
C GLU A 115 6.31 3.66 23.62
N VAL A 116 6.00 3.82 22.32
CA VAL A 116 5.63 5.12 21.73
C VAL A 116 4.22 5.48 22.16
N SER A 117 3.98 6.73 22.57
CA SER A 117 2.65 7.20 22.98
C SER A 117 1.65 7.21 21.83
N GLU A 118 0.36 7.06 22.14
CA GLU A 118 -0.72 7.11 21.15
C GLU A 118 -0.76 8.44 20.38
N GLU A 119 -0.50 9.54 21.07
CA GLU A 119 -0.43 10.87 20.46
C GLU A 119 0.68 10.97 19.41
N LYS A 120 1.88 10.46 19.74
CA LYS A 120 3.01 10.44 18.83
C LYS A 120 2.78 9.49 17.65
N MET A 121 2.11 8.37 17.91
CA MET A 121 1.70 7.43 16.86
C MET A 121 0.73 8.10 15.87
N LEU A 122 -0.25 8.82 16.36
CA LEU A 122 -1.19 9.55 15.50
C LEU A 122 -0.49 10.62 14.66
N GLN A 123 0.45 11.36 15.25
CA GLN A 123 1.27 12.33 14.52
C GLN A 123 2.09 11.66 13.40
N ALA A 124 2.67 10.48 13.67
CA ALA A 124 3.40 9.71 12.67
C ALA A 124 2.53 9.25 11.50
N ILE A 125 1.30 8.83 11.79
CA ILE A 125 0.33 8.42 10.76
C ILE A 125 -0.08 9.63 9.89
N LEU A 126 -0.35 10.77 10.49
CA LEU A 126 -0.68 12.00 9.75
C LEU A 126 0.51 12.48 8.90
N TYR A 127 1.72 12.44 9.44
CA TYR A 127 2.94 12.73 8.70
C TYR A 127 3.10 11.80 7.48
N ALA A 128 2.90 10.50 7.67
CA ALA A 128 2.93 9.53 6.59
C ALA A 128 1.89 9.85 5.50
N HIS A 129 0.68 10.26 5.88
CA HIS A 129 -0.38 10.56 4.92
C HIS A 129 -0.06 11.78 4.04
N GLU A 130 0.58 12.80 4.58
CA GLU A 130 1.02 13.95 3.78
C GLU A 130 2.07 13.53 2.72
N GLU A 131 2.98 12.62 3.04
CA GLU A 131 3.94 12.09 2.08
C GLU A 131 3.27 11.16 1.04
N ILE A 132 2.28 10.37 1.46
CA ILE A 132 1.47 9.53 0.57
C ILE A 132 0.75 10.39 -0.48
N LYS A 133 0.19 11.54 -0.12
CA LYS A 133 -0.46 12.46 -1.07
C LYS A 133 0.48 12.91 -2.18
N LYS A 134 1.75 13.16 -1.88
CA LYS A 134 2.76 13.51 -2.89
C LYS A 134 3.03 12.35 -3.85
N LEU A 135 3.14 11.12 -3.32
CA LEU A 135 3.30 9.92 -4.14
C LEU A 135 2.09 9.65 -5.03
N VAL A 136 0.88 9.88 -4.51
CA VAL A 136 -0.36 9.75 -5.27
C VAL A 136 -0.41 10.78 -6.41
N ALA A 137 -0.08 12.04 -6.14
CA ALA A 137 -0.03 13.09 -7.16
C ALA A 137 0.98 12.76 -8.29
N PHE A 138 2.13 12.21 -7.93
CA PHE A 138 3.12 11.72 -8.91
C PHE A 138 2.55 10.59 -9.78
N GLN A 139 1.87 9.61 -9.18
CA GLN A 139 1.23 8.51 -9.90
C GLN A 139 0.08 9.01 -10.80
N GLU A 140 -0.73 9.97 -10.34
CA GLU A 140 -1.80 10.59 -11.14
C GLU A 140 -1.24 11.22 -12.43
N GLY A 141 -0.05 11.83 -12.37
CA GLY A 141 0.66 12.33 -13.55
C GLY A 141 0.98 11.23 -14.57
N ILE A 142 1.52 10.11 -14.11
CA ILE A 142 1.82 8.95 -14.97
C ILE A 142 0.53 8.37 -15.57
N ILE A 143 -0.51 8.23 -14.77
CA ILE A 143 -1.80 7.68 -15.21
C ILE A 143 -2.41 8.57 -16.30
N ALA A 144 -2.30 9.89 -16.18
CA ALA A 144 -2.80 10.83 -17.18
C ALA A 144 -2.10 10.69 -18.55
N GLU A 145 -0.82 10.30 -18.57
CA GLU A 145 -0.05 10.14 -19.79
C GLU A 145 -0.26 8.77 -20.48
N ILE A 146 -0.29 7.69 -19.70
CA ILE A 146 -0.24 6.33 -20.24
C ILE A 146 -1.40 5.44 -19.77
N GLY A 147 -2.32 5.96 -18.97
CA GLY A 147 -3.46 5.22 -18.46
C GLY A 147 -4.39 4.73 -19.58
N LYS A 148 -4.89 3.50 -19.44
CA LYS A 148 -5.86 2.91 -20.36
C LYS A 148 -7.27 3.09 -19.85
N GLU A 149 -8.24 3.08 -20.77
CA GLU A 149 -9.65 3.05 -20.42
C GLU A 149 -9.98 1.78 -19.63
N LYS A 150 -10.80 1.91 -18.60
CA LYS A 150 -11.15 0.81 -17.70
C LYS A 150 -12.18 -0.11 -18.37
N ARG A 151 -11.91 -1.40 -18.32
CA ARG A 151 -12.80 -2.43 -18.84
C ARG A 151 -13.97 -2.66 -17.89
N GLU A 152 -15.16 -2.82 -18.44
CA GLU A 152 -16.34 -3.23 -17.68
C GLU A 152 -16.30 -4.75 -17.42
N PHE A 153 -16.61 -5.13 -16.18
CA PHE A 153 -16.72 -6.53 -15.75
C PHE A 153 -18.11 -6.78 -15.17
N PRO A 154 -18.67 -7.98 -15.34
CA PRO A 154 -19.92 -8.34 -14.69
C PRO A 154 -19.75 -8.34 -13.18
N LEU A 155 -20.56 -7.55 -12.48
CA LEU A 155 -20.57 -7.49 -11.02
C LEU A 155 -21.67 -8.41 -10.48
N VAL A 156 -21.34 -9.25 -9.51
CA VAL A 156 -22.30 -10.10 -8.82
C VAL A 156 -22.88 -9.33 -7.64
N ALA A 157 -24.16 -8.98 -7.72
CA ALA A 157 -24.91 -8.41 -6.60
C ALA A 157 -25.64 -9.52 -5.84
N VAL A 158 -25.71 -9.38 -4.50
CA VAL A 158 -26.59 -10.22 -3.68
C VAL A 158 -28.02 -9.75 -3.96
N GLY A 159 -28.89 -10.67 -4.43
CA GLY A 159 -30.29 -10.35 -4.67
C GLY A 159 -31.00 -9.85 -3.41
N GLU A 160 -31.96 -8.94 -3.57
CA GLU A 160 -32.69 -8.29 -2.44
C GLU A 160 -33.31 -9.30 -1.47
N GLY A 161 -33.66 -10.50 -1.93
CA GLY A 161 -34.19 -11.59 -1.06
C GLY A 161 -33.15 -12.23 -0.12
N GLY A 162 -31.83 -12.07 -0.38
CA GLY A 162 -30.76 -12.59 0.49
C GLY A 162 -30.44 -11.68 1.68
N CYS A 163 -30.72 -10.39 1.57
CA CYS A 163 -30.48 -9.42 2.67
C CYS A 163 -31.62 -9.42 3.73
N ALA A 164 -32.78 -9.99 3.40
CA ALA A 164 -33.94 -10.03 4.34
C ALA A 164 -33.93 -11.29 5.24
N ALA A 165 -32.96 -12.17 5.11
CA ALA A 165 -32.90 -13.46 5.82
C ALA A 165 -31.79 -13.52 6.91
N VAL A 166 -31.22 -12.36 7.31
CA VAL A 166 -30.24 -12.27 8.40
C VAL A 166 -30.72 -11.30 9.47
#